data_0eabe8841fcce1334a3270739eb1bcd8
#
_entry.id   0eabe8841fcce1334a3270739eb1bcd8
#
_cell.length_a   1.000
_cell.length_b   1.000
_cell.length_c   1.000
_cell.angle_alpha   90.00
_cell.angle_beta   90.00
_cell.angle_gamma   90.00
#
_symmetry.space_group_name_H-M   'P 1'
#
loop_
_entity.id
_entity.type
_entity.pdbx_description
1 polymer ?
#
loop_
_entity_poly.entity_id
_entity_poly.type
_entity_poly.pdbx_seq_one_letter_code
_entity_poly.pdbx_strand_id
1 'polypeptide(L)'
;MAYTNSPLVNVTLLSPNHSGQRTHAIDTITIHCVVGQCTARRIGEIFQPTSRQASSNYGVGLDGSIGLYVEEKNRSWCSSSNANDQRAITIEVASDTKEPYTVTDRAYNALIELVADICRRNGIKKLVWSTDKNKRMNHLDGCNMTVHRDYANKSCPGTYLYERHGDIAAKVNAKLGATTEVKPEPTPEKPSAVKVGDIVKLASNAVYYGGKAIPGWVKAKNWIVREVVGDRAVIDKSQDGRNAICSPVNTKYLTVVNAASTPPETAWTPKVGDTVMFNGNTHYSSSNGSRAVSCRPGKAKITQTYNGKHPYHLVRIIGGGATVYGWVDKGTFTKA
;
A
#
# COMPACT_ATOMS: atom_id res chain seq x y z
N MET A 1 -32.55 16.42 -6.76
CA MET A 1 -32.59 15.26 -5.84
C MET A 1 -32.82 15.78 -4.43
N ALA A 2 -33.63 15.10 -3.62
CA ALA A 2 -33.78 15.45 -2.22
C ALA A 2 -32.56 14.91 -1.47
N TYR A 3 -31.83 15.77 -0.80
CA TYR A 3 -30.72 15.36 0.08
C TYR A 3 -31.28 14.74 1.36
N THR A 4 -30.70 13.64 1.81
CA THR A 4 -31.02 12.97 3.06
C THR A 4 -29.77 12.75 3.88
N ASN A 5 -29.85 12.92 5.20
CA ASN A 5 -28.73 12.63 6.09
C ASN A 5 -28.62 11.12 6.37
N SER A 6 -27.43 10.65 6.77
CA SER A 6 -27.20 9.26 7.10
C SER A 6 -28.05 8.79 8.30
N PRO A 7 -28.73 7.64 8.20
CA PRO A 7 -29.44 7.04 9.33
C PRO A 7 -28.50 6.44 10.39
N LEU A 8 -27.18 6.38 10.11
CA LEU A 8 -26.17 5.86 11.04
C LEU A 8 -25.74 6.87 12.10
N VAL A 9 -26.30 8.07 12.09
CA VAL A 9 -25.97 9.14 13.02
C VAL A 9 -26.43 8.79 14.45
N ASN A 10 -25.48 8.87 15.40
CA ASN A 10 -25.73 8.66 16.82
C ASN A 10 -25.96 9.99 17.57
N VAL A 11 -25.38 11.08 17.08
CA VAL A 11 -25.50 12.40 17.69
C VAL A 11 -25.59 13.50 16.62
N THR A 12 -26.54 14.43 16.81
CA THR A 12 -26.68 15.62 15.95
C THR A 12 -26.35 16.85 16.74
N LEU A 13 -25.37 17.63 16.28
CA LEU A 13 -24.96 18.92 16.83
C LEU A 13 -24.69 19.87 15.66
N LEU A 14 -25.75 20.47 15.11
CA LEU A 14 -25.64 21.32 13.93
C LEU A 14 -24.81 22.56 14.22
N SER A 15 -23.76 22.75 13.43
CA SER A 15 -22.85 23.88 13.49
C SER A 15 -23.42 25.09 12.72
N PRO A 16 -23.27 26.31 13.20
CA PRO A 16 -23.59 27.52 12.45
C PRO A 16 -22.58 27.83 11.33
N ASN A 17 -21.42 27.14 11.30
CA ASN A 17 -20.31 27.38 10.37
C ASN A 17 -20.56 26.63 9.05
N HIS A 18 -21.48 27.10 8.22
CA HIS A 18 -21.77 26.54 6.91
C HIS A 18 -22.30 27.61 5.95
N SER A 19 -22.27 27.37 4.66
CA SER A 19 -22.71 28.36 3.64
C SER A 19 -24.14 28.16 3.15
N GLY A 20 -24.95 27.40 3.86
CA GLY A 20 -26.29 27.05 3.37
C GLY A 20 -26.22 26.02 2.24
N GLN A 21 -27.25 26.02 1.41
CA GLN A 21 -27.47 25.00 0.40
C GLN A 21 -26.32 24.86 -0.61
N ARG A 22 -25.95 23.63 -0.92
CA ARG A 22 -24.97 23.30 -1.97
C ARG A 22 -25.44 23.76 -3.34
N THR A 23 -24.48 24.17 -4.15
CA THR A 23 -24.70 24.53 -5.56
C THR A 23 -24.32 23.38 -6.52
N HIS A 24 -23.78 22.29 -5.99
CA HIS A 24 -23.35 21.13 -6.75
C HIS A 24 -23.87 19.83 -6.13
N ALA A 25 -24.16 18.83 -6.96
CA ALA A 25 -24.51 17.48 -6.47
C ALA A 25 -23.36 16.88 -5.66
N ILE A 26 -23.69 16.00 -4.70
CA ILE A 26 -22.69 15.27 -3.94
C ILE A 26 -22.12 14.15 -4.81
N ASP A 27 -20.86 14.24 -5.16
CA ASP A 27 -20.12 13.27 -5.96
C ASP A 27 -18.72 12.97 -5.43
N THR A 28 -18.33 13.58 -4.32
CA THR A 28 -16.98 13.52 -3.75
C THR A 28 -17.02 13.22 -2.26
N ILE A 29 -16.02 12.49 -1.77
CA ILE A 29 -15.79 12.23 -0.34
C ILE A 29 -14.44 12.83 0.05
N THR A 30 -14.44 13.65 1.12
CA THR A 30 -13.19 14.20 1.68
C THR A 30 -13.05 13.77 3.13
N ILE A 31 -12.01 12.97 3.41
CA ILE A 31 -11.75 12.44 4.75
C ILE A 31 -10.66 13.27 5.42
N HIS A 32 -10.92 13.67 6.66
CA HIS A 32 -10.05 14.46 7.52
C HIS A 32 -9.70 13.71 8.80
N CYS A 33 -8.75 14.22 9.59
CA CYS A 33 -8.47 13.79 10.94
C CYS A 33 -8.57 14.97 11.92
N VAL A 34 -9.20 14.75 13.08
CA VAL A 34 -9.43 15.80 14.11
C VAL A 34 -8.16 16.14 14.87
N VAL A 35 -7.12 15.29 14.85
CA VAL A 35 -5.91 15.42 15.70
C VAL A 35 -6.28 15.39 17.19
N GLY A 36 -7.10 14.39 17.58
CA GLY A 36 -7.53 14.13 18.94
C GLY A 36 -8.39 12.87 19.04
N GLN A 37 -8.18 12.08 20.07
CA GLN A 37 -9.01 10.90 20.38
C GLN A 37 -10.28 11.38 21.09
N CYS A 38 -11.26 11.79 20.29
CA CYS A 38 -12.52 12.38 20.78
C CYS A 38 -13.72 11.48 20.45
N THR A 39 -14.83 11.69 21.17
CA THR A 39 -16.13 11.17 20.80
C THR A 39 -16.74 11.99 19.65
N ALA A 40 -17.72 11.43 18.93
CA ALA A 40 -18.46 12.18 17.92
C ALA A 40 -19.12 13.45 18.49
N ARG A 41 -19.63 13.41 19.74
CA ARG A 41 -20.16 14.61 20.42
C ARG A 41 -19.08 15.69 20.56
N ARG A 42 -17.87 15.31 21.01
CA ARG A 42 -16.79 16.28 21.19
C ARG A 42 -16.33 16.90 19.88
N ILE A 43 -16.32 16.15 18.80
CA ILE A 43 -16.04 16.70 17.46
C ILE A 43 -17.07 17.78 17.10
N GLY A 44 -18.37 17.48 17.33
CA GLY A 44 -19.44 18.46 17.10
C GLY A 44 -19.31 19.72 17.94
N GLU A 45 -18.96 19.61 19.23
CA GLU A 45 -18.72 20.75 20.12
C GLU A 45 -17.61 21.69 19.62
N ILE A 46 -16.57 21.14 18.95
CA ILE A 46 -15.49 21.94 18.35
C ILE A 46 -16.01 22.88 17.26
N PHE A 47 -17.09 22.50 16.58
CA PHE A 47 -17.68 23.26 15.48
C PHE A 47 -18.84 24.18 15.89
N GLN A 48 -19.23 24.22 17.17
CA GLN A 48 -20.32 25.07 17.65
C GLN A 48 -19.98 26.58 17.67
N PRO A 49 -18.79 27.01 18.13
CA PRO A 49 -18.49 28.42 18.15
C PRO A 49 -18.42 28.99 16.72
N THR A 50 -19.10 30.10 16.46
CA THR A 50 -19.00 30.82 15.16
C THR A 50 -17.58 31.29 14.87
N SER A 51 -16.81 31.62 15.90
CA SER A 51 -15.40 31.98 15.80
C SER A 51 -14.50 30.84 15.27
N ARG A 52 -14.99 29.59 15.29
CA ARG A 52 -14.25 28.45 14.74
C ARG A 52 -14.00 28.57 13.24
N GLN A 53 -14.95 29.16 12.50
CA GLN A 53 -14.88 29.37 11.04
C GLN A 53 -14.54 28.08 10.27
N ALA A 54 -14.94 26.93 10.80
CA ALA A 54 -14.75 25.61 10.21
C ALA A 54 -15.84 24.65 10.68
N SER A 55 -16.13 23.64 9.85
CA SER A 55 -17.08 22.55 10.16
C SER A 55 -16.85 21.37 9.24
N SER A 56 -17.46 20.23 9.53
CA SER A 56 -17.61 19.09 8.62
C SER A 56 -19.06 18.64 8.55
N ASN A 57 -19.42 17.88 7.52
CA ASN A 57 -20.75 17.28 7.46
C ASN A 57 -20.91 16.24 8.57
N TYR A 58 -19.93 15.34 8.68
CA TYR A 58 -19.94 14.28 9.68
C TYR A 58 -18.65 14.24 10.48
N GLY A 59 -18.72 13.52 11.60
CA GLY A 59 -17.55 13.09 12.33
C GLY A 59 -17.70 11.67 12.83
N VAL A 60 -16.57 10.96 12.95
CA VAL A 60 -16.51 9.61 13.50
C VAL A 60 -15.66 9.63 14.76
N GLY A 61 -16.26 9.30 15.89
CA GLY A 61 -15.62 9.23 17.20
C GLY A 61 -14.68 8.03 17.33
N LEU A 62 -13.78 8.08 18.32
CA LEU A 62 -12.84 7.00 18.63
C LEU A 62 -13.53 5.64 18.90
N ASP A 63 -14.76 5.68 19.37
CA ASP A 63 -15.63 4.53 19.71
C ASP A 63 -16.46 4.03 18.52
N GLY A 64 -16.36 4.68 17.35
CA GLY A 64 -17.12 4.40 16.15
C GLY A 64 -18.48 5.10 16.11
N SER A 65 -18.83 5.93 17.10
CA SER A 65 -20.04 6.76 17.03
C SER A 65 -19.95 7.80 15.90
N ILE A 66 -21.10 8.12 15.28
CA ILE A 66 -21.19 9.03 14.14
C ILE A 66 -21.97 10.27 14.53
N GLY A 67 -21.41 11.43 14.25
CA GLY A 67 -22.02 12.75 14.45
C GLY A 67 -22.39 13.41 13.13
N LEU A 68 -23.51 14.17 13.14
CA LEU A 68 -23.93 15.07 12.08
C LEU A 68 -23.76 16.51 12.55
N TYR A 69 -22.99 17.31 11.81
CA TYR A 69 -22.71 18.71 12.18
C TYR A 69 -23.12 19.72 11.11
N VAL A 70 -23.12 19.32 9.85
CA VAL A 70 -23.72 20.09 8.75
C VAL A 70 -24.51 19.12 7.89
N GLU A 71 -25.82 19.39 7.71
CA GLU A 71 -26.68 18.56 6.88
C GLU A 71 -26.12 18.38 5.47
N GLU A 72 -26.31 17.24 4.85
CA GLU A 72 -25.78 16.95 3.51
C GLU A 72 -26.23 17.95 2.43
N LYS A 73 -27.42 18.53 2.58
CA LYS A 73 -27.90 19.59 1.69
C LYS A 73 -27.06 20.87 1.73
N ASN A 74 -26.27 21.07 2.79
CA ASN A 74 -25.50 22.28 3.04
C ASN A 74 -24.00 22.05 2.82
N ARG A 75 -23.29 23.12 2.40
CA ARG A 75 -21.85 23.15 2.27
C ARG A 75 -21.18 23.39 3.61
N SER A 76 -20.39 22.45 4.09
CA SER A 76 -19.49 22.62 5.23
C SER A 76 -18.27 23.49 4.90
N TRP A 77 -17.49 23.89 5.90
CA TRP A 77 -16.23 24.64 5.76
C TRP A 77 -15.07 23.77 6.25
N CYS A 78 -14.61 22.84 5.43
CA CYS A 78 -13.69 21.80 5.90
C CYS A 78 -12.36 21.74 5.15
N SER A 79 -12.39 21.71 3.82
CA SER A 79 -11.20 21.40 3.02
C SER A 79 -10.33 22.59 2.65
N SER A 80 -10.70 23.82 3.05
CA SER A 80 -10.10 25.08 2.57
C SER A 80 -10.34 25.35 1.07
N SER A 81 -11.25 24.61 0.45
CA SER A 81 -11.65 24.79 -0.95
C SER A 81 -13.17 24.85 -1.06
N ASN A 82 -13.68 26.02 -1.44
CA ASN A 82 -15.11 26.20 -1.69
C ASN A 82 -15.62 25.24 -2.75
N ALA A 83 -14.91 25.10 -3.86
CA ALA A 83 -15.30 24.22 -4.96
C ALA A 83 -15.37 22.75 -4.52
N ASN A 84 -14.38 22.26 -3.75
CA ASN A 84 -14.43 20.92 -3.21
C ASN A 84 -15.58 20.74 -2.22
N ASP A 85 -15.75 21.65 -1.26
CA ASP A 85 -16.78 21.51 -0.21
C ASP A 85 -18.21 21.62 -0.77
N GLN A 86 -18.41 22.21 -1.95
CA GLN A 86 -19.69 22.18 -2.67
C GLN A 86 -20.04 20.79 -3.18
N ARG A 87 -19.03 19.97 -3.53
CA ARG A 87 -19.18 18.64 -4.10
C ARG A 87 -19.05 17.53 -3.05
N ALA A 88 -18.24 17.78 -2.03
CA ALA A 88 -17.83 16.76 -1.09
C ALA A 88 -18.75 16.63 0.11
N ILE A 89 -18.96 15.41 0.57
CA ILE A 89 -19.24 15.14 1.98
C ILE A 89 -17.91 15.08 2.70
N THR A 90 -17.75 15.93 3.70
CA THR A 90 -16.55 16.04 4.52
C THR A 90 -16.74 15.30 5.84
N ILE A 91 -15.74 14.52 6.23
CA ILE A 91 -15.81 13.64 7.40
C ILE A 91 -14.56 13.81 8.26
N GLU A 92 -14.72 14.24 9.50
CA GLU A 92 -13.65 14.30 10.48
C GLU A 92 -13.58 13.01 11.27
N VAL A 93 -12.40 12.38 11.37
CA VAL A 93 -12.21 11.13 12.10
C VAL A 93 -11.33 11.37 13.32
N ALA A 94 -11.76 10.89 14.49
CA ALA A 94 -10.95 10.93 15.70
C ALA A 94 -9.64 10.18 15.50
N SER A 95 -8.52 10.80 15.87
CA SER A 95 -7.18 10.28 15.61
C SER A 95 -6.21 10.59 16.76
N ASP A 96 -5.04 9.99 16.76
CA ASP A 96 -3.97 10.40 17.63
C ASP A 96 -3.56 11.86 17.40
N THR A 97 -2.87 12.45 18.38
CA THR A 97 -2.44 13.86 18.33
C THR A 97 -1.09 14.05 17.64
N LYS A 98 -0.42 12.96 17.28
CA LYS A 98 0.90 12.96 16.60
C LYS A 98 0.85 12.09 15.35
N GLU A 99 1.65 12.45 14.34
CA GLU A 99 1.83 11.60 13.18
C GLU A 99 2.20 10.16 13.60
N PRO A 100 1.60 9.15 12.97
CA PRO A 100 0.83 9.20 11.71
C PRO A 100 -0.67 9.54 11.86
N TYR A 101 -1.14 10.08 12.99
CA TYR A 101 -2.53 10.35 13.35
C TYR A 101 -3.40 9.10 13.23
N THR A 102 -3.01 8.04 13.95
CA THR A 102 -3.69 6.74 13.93
C THR A 102 -5.15 6.88 14.39
N VAL A 103 -6.04 6.20 13.73
CA VAL A 103 -7.43 6.06 14.15
C VAL A 103 -7.68 4.66 14.72
N THR A 104 -8.67 4.52 15.61
CA THR A 104 -9.04 3.22 16.15
C THR A 104 -9.71 2.34 15.09
N ASP A 105 -9.64 1.02 15.24
CA ASP A 105 -10.34 0.09 14.34
C ASP A 105 -11.86 0.32 14.33
N ARG A 106 -12.44 0.73 15.46
CA ARG A 106 -13.86 1.07 15.57
C ARG A 106 -14.19 2.29 14.70
N ALA A 107 -13.40 3.36 14.83
CA ALA A 107 -13.56 4.56 13.99
C ALA A 107 -13.35 4.25 12.50
N TYR A 108 -12.35 3.44 12.18
CA TYR A 108 -12.06 3.04 10.80
C TYR A 108 -13.21 2.24 10.17
N ASN A 109 -13.76 1.28 10.89
CA ASN A 109 -14.87 0.48 10.41
C ASN A 109 -16.15 1.32 10.27
N ALA A 110 -16.46 2.19 11.25
CA ALA A 110 -17.60 3.10 11.18
C ALA A 110 -17.48 4.10 10.03
N LEU A 111 -16.26 4.59 9.73
CA LEU A 111 -16.01 5.43 8.55
C LEU A 111 -16.38 4.72 7.26
N ILE A 112 -16.02 3.45 7.09
CA ILE A 112 -16.34 2.66 5.90
C ILE A 112 -17.86 2.49 5.74
N GLU A 113 -18.58 2.19 6.84
CA GLU A 113 -20.04 2.07 6.81
C GLU A 113 -20.72 3.39 6.44
N LEU A 114 -20.29 4.49 7.08
CA LEU A 114 -20.80 5.83 6.79
C LEU A 114 -20.59 6.23 5.34
N VAL A 115 -19.38 6.05 4.82
CA VAL A 115 -19.06 6.40 3.43
C VAL A 115 -19.86 5.55 2.45
N ALA A 116 -20.03 4.24 2.71
CA ALA A 116 -20.85 3.38 1.87
C ALA A 116 -22.34 3.82 1.86
N ASP A 117 -22.88 4.22 3.01
CA ASP A 117 -24.22 4.77 3.11
C ASP A 117 -24.36 6.08 2.33
N ILE A 118 -23.43 7.02 2.51
CA ILE A 118 -23.42 8.29 1.76
C ILE A 118 -23.38 8.02 0.25
N CYS A 119 -22.50 7.12 -0.20
CA CYS A 119 -22.39 6.78 -1.62
C CYS A 119 -23.71 6.24 -2.19
N ARG A 120 -24.36 5.30 -1.50
CA ARG A 120 -25.67 4.74 -1.94
C ARG A 120 -26.73 5.83 -2.07
N ARG A 121 -26.89 6.67 -1.04
CA ARG A 121 -27.91 7.72 -1.01
C ARG A 121 -27.71 8.80 -2.05
N ASN A 122 -26.44 9.09 -2.39
CA ASN A 122 -26.10 10.14 -3.36
C ASN A 122 -25.77 9.59 -4.76
N GLY A 123 -25.98 8.30 -5.01
CA GLY A 123 -25.81 7.68 -6.34
C GLY A 123 -24.35 7.54 -6.77
N ILE A 124 -23.39 7.63 -5.84
CA ILE A 124 -21.97 7.37 -6.09
C ILE A 124 -21.78 5.85 -6.19
N LYS A 125 -21.68 5.36 -7.43
CA LYS A 125 -21.60 3.91 -7.68
C LYS A 125 -20.22 3.31 -7.35
N LYS A 126 -19.16 4.13 -7.38
CA LYS A 126 -17.78 3.70 -7.14
C LYS A 126 -16.96 4.85 -6.59
N LEU A 127 -16.14 4.54 -5.58
CA LEU A 127 -15.07 5.43 -5.12
C LEU A 127 -13.78 5.14 -5.88
N VAL A 128 -13.10 6.20 -6.29
CA VAL A 128 -11.83 6.14 -7.00
C VAL A 128 -10.84 7.05 -6.29
N TRP A 129 -9.77 6.44 -5.79
CA TRP A 129 -8.63 7.11 -5.20
C TRP A 129 -7.43 7.09 -6.14
N SER A 130 -6.64 8.15 -6.15
CA SER A 130 -5.33 8.19 -6.80
C SER A 130 -4.30 8.83 -5.86
N THR A 131 -3.05 8.39 -5.91
CA THR A 131 -1.93 9.04 -5.22
C THR A 131 -1.51 10.33 -5.91
N ASP A 132 -1.93 10.54 -7.16
CA ASP A 132 -1.68 11.77 -7.92
C ASP A 132 -2.65 12.87 -7.48
N LYS A 133 -2.08 13.93 -6.87
CA LYS A 133 -2.83 15.11 -6.42
C LYS A 133 -3.61 15.79 -7.56
N ASN A 134 -3.02 15.88 -8.76
CA ASN A 134 -3.65 16.53 -9.89
C ASN A 134 -4.91 15.78 -10.34
N LYS A 135 -4.87 14.44 -10.35
CA LYS A 135 -6.04 13.61 -10.64
C LYS A 135 -7.16 13.81 -9.64
N ARG A 136 -6.83 13.89 -8.35
CA ARG A 136 -7.83 14.11 -7.29
C ARG A 136 -8.49 15.47 -7.40
N MET A 137 -7.68 16.55 -7.51
CA MET A 137 -8.19 17.93 -7.55
C MET A 137 -9.04 18.23 -8.79
N ASN A 138 -8.74 17.59 -9.91
CA ASN A 138 -9.41 17.79 -11.18
C ASN A 138 -10.37 16.66 -11.56
N HIS A 139 -10.61 15.73 -10.64
CA HIS A 139 -11.53 14.59 -10.83
C HIS A 139 -11.21 13.74 -12.08
N LEU A 140 -9.92 13.68 -12.48
CA LEU A 140 -9.49 12.90 -13.63
C LEU A 140 -9.62 11.40 -13.36
N ASP A 141 -9.86 10.62 -14.40
CA ASP A 141 -10.04 9.16 -14.33
C ASP A 141 -11.13 8.73 -13.32
N GLY A 142 -12.10 9.60 -13.07
CA GLY A 142 -13.20 9.35 -12.14
C GLY A 142 -12.84 9.50 -10.68
N CYS A 143 -11.65 10.05 -10.34
CA CYS A 143 -11.27 10.31 -8.97
C CYS A 143 -12.31 11.17 -8.25
N ASN A 144 -12.83 10.66 -7.14
CA ASN A 144 -13.85 11.30 -6.32
C ASN A 144 -13.58 11.18 -4.80
N MET A 145 -12.33 10.93 -4.46
CA MET A 145 -11.83 11.06 -3.10
C MET A 145 -10.74 12.11 -3.07
N THR A 146 -10.86 13.06 -2.14
CA THR A 146 -9.92 14.17 -1.95
C THR A 146 -9.50 14.27 -0.50
N VAL A 147 -8.47 15.05 -0.21
CA VAL A 147 -7.95 15.26 1.15
C VAL A 147 -7.62 16.73 1.39
N HIS A 148 -7.59 17.16 2.64
CA HIS A 148 -7.32 18.56 3.00
C HIS A 148 -5.98 19.07 2.45
N ARG A 149 -4.93 18.25 2.49
CA ARG A 149 -3.60 18.61 1.96
C ARG A 149 -3.57 18.85 0.45
N ASP A 150 -4.63 18.52 -0.27
CA ASP A 150 -4.73 18.85 -1.69
C ASP A 150 -4.96 20.37 -1.89
N TYR A 151 -5.62 21.02 -0.93
CA TYR A 151 -6.09 22.40 -1.05
C TYR A 151 -5.38 23.37 -0.12
N ALA A 152 -4.70 22.90 0.92
CA ALA A 152 -3.97 23.72 1.87
C ALA A 152 -2.70 23.03 2.36
N ASN A 153 -1.73 23.79 2.85
CA ASN A 153 -0.53 23.23 3.48
C ASN A 153 -0.86 22.68 4.88
N LYS A 154 -1.41 21.48 4.91
CA LYS A 154 -1.86 20.78 6.12
C LYS A 154 -1.38 19.32 6.12
N SER A 155 -1.15 18.74 7.30
CA SER A 155 -0.85 17.31 7.46
C SER A 155 -2.10 16.44 7.29
N CYS A 156 -3.31 17.00 7.53
CA CYS A 156 -4.59 16.28 7.42
C CYS A 156 -4.75 15.63 6.03
N PRO A 157 -5.16 14.35 5.98
CA PRO A 157 -5.74 13.52 7.04
C PRO A 157 -4.71 12.72 7.85
N GLY A 158 -3.42 13.08 7.82
CA GLY A 158 -2.33 12.31 8.41
C GLY A 158 -1.89 11.14 7.53
N THR A 159 -0.71 10.61 7.82
CA THR A 159 -0.14 9.51 7.03
C THR A 159 -0.97 8.23 7.16
N TYR A 160 -1.54 7.96 8.35
CA TYR A 160 -2.34 6.75 8.59
C TYR A 160 -3.54 6.65 7.65
N LEU A 161 -4.40 7.66 7.59
CA LEU A 161 -5.58 7.65 6.70
C LEU A 161 -5.18 7.85 5.24
N TYR A 162 -4.18 8.69 4.95
CA TYR A 162 -3.74 8.95 3.59
C TYR A 162 -3.31 7.67 2.85
N GLU A 163 -2.49 6.84 3.49
CA GLU A 163 -2.04 5.56 2.93
C GLU A 163 -3.18 4.53 2.80
N ARG A 164 -4.27 4.72 3.54
CA ARG A 164 -5.43 3.83 3.54
C ARG A 164 -6.59 4.26 2.66
N HIS A 165 -6.50 5.39 1.97
CA HIS A 165 -7.59 5.83 1.09
C HIS A 165 -7.92 4.80 0.01
N GLY A 166 -6.93 4.11 -0.55
CA GLY A 166 -7.14 3.00 -1.49
C GLY A 166 -7.88 1.81 -0.86
N ASP A 167 -7.53 1.44 0.38
CA ASP A 167 -8.21 0.38 1.14
C ASP A 167 -9.66 0.81 1.52
N ILE A 168 -9.86 2.08 1.92
CA ILE A 168 -11.20 2.63 2.18
C ILE A 168 -12.04 2.54 0.91
N ALA A 169 -11.52 2.99 -0.23
CA ALA A 169 -12.23 2.90 -1.52
C ALA A 169 -12.59 1.46 -1.87
N ALA A 170 -11.67 0.52 -1.73
CA ALA A 170 -11.89 -0.90 -2.01
C ALA A 170 -12.99 -1.51 -1.12
N LYS A 171 -12.94 -1.25 0.18
CA LYS A 171 -13.93 -1.76 1.14
C LYS A 171 -15.32 -1.16 0.93
N VAL A 172 -15.40 0.14 0.65
CA VAL A 172 -16.65 0.81 0.31
C VAL A 172 -17.22 0.27 -0.98
N ASN A 173 -16.41 0.12 -2.04
CA ASN A 173 -16.83 -0.41 -3.32
C ASN A 173 -17.37 -1.85 -3.20
N ALA A 174 -16.74 -2.70 -2.38
CA ALA A 174 -17.25 -4.03 -2.08
C ALA A 174 -18.66 -3.98 -1.45
N LYS A 175 -18.93 -3.00 -0.56
CA LYS A 175 -20.26 -2.80 0.03
C LYS A 175 -21.28 -2.21 -0.94
N LEU A 176 -20.86 -1.50 -1.97
CA LEU A 176 -21.73 -0.97 -3.01
C LEU A 176 -22.15 -2.03 -4.04
N GLY A 177 -21.56 -3.22 -4.02
CA GLY A 177 -21.75 -4.24 -5.05
C GLY A 177 -21.15 -3.83 -6.39
N ALA A 178 -20.26 -2.82 -6.40
CA ALA A 178 -19.54 -2.44 -7.59
C ALA A 178 -18.58 -3.58 -7.96
N THR A 179 -18.95 -4.40 -8.93
CA THR A 179 -18.01 -5.30 -9.59
C THR A 179 -16.91 -4.42 -10.18
N THR A 180 -15.72 -4.61 -9.70
CA THR A 180 -14.54 -3.93 -10.20
C THR A 180 -14.24 -4.45 -11.60
N GLU A 181 -14.77 -3.82 -12.64
CA GLU A 181 -14.03 -3.77 -13.89
C GLU A 181 -12.85 -2.82 -13.64
N VAL A 182 -11.84 -3.35 -13.03
CA VAL A 182 -10.53 -2.71 -12.89
C VAL A 182 -9.74 -3.09 -14.12
N LYS A 183 -9.49 -2.14 -15.02
CA LYS A 183 -8.22 -2.17 -15.75
C LYS A 183 -7.17 -2.20 -14.62
N PRO A 184 -6.37 -3.26 -14.49
CA PRO A 184 -5.51 -3.41 -13.33
C PRO A 184 -4.40 -2.37 -13.35
N GLU A 185 -4.57 -1.32 -12.55
CA GLU A 185 -3.46 -0.79 -11.78
C GLU A 185 -3.21 -1.87 -10.70
N PRO A 186 -1.98 -2.35 -10.46
CA PRO A 186 -1.77 -3.53 -9.66
C PRO A 186 -2.33 -3.34 -8.26
N THR A 187 -3.48 -3.98 -8.03
CA THR A 187 -4.06 -4.20 -6.70
C THR A 187 -2.99 -4.92 -5.88
N PRO A 188 -2.75 -4.55 -4.61
CA PRO A 188 -2.14 -5.51 -3.72
C PRO A 188 -3.10 -6.69 -3.66
N GLU A 189 -2.76 -7.77 -4.33
CA GLU A 189 -3.40 -9.08 -4.19
C GLU A 189 -3.59 -9.34 -2.70
N LYS A 190 -4.76 -9.95 -2.32
CA LYS A 190 -4.88 -10.74 -1.08
C LYS A 190 -3.51 -11.38 -0.88
N PRO A 191 -2.81 -11.16 0.25
CA PRO A 191 -1.42 -11.56 0.34
C PRO A 191 -1.32 -13.00 -0.13
N SER A 192 -0.77 -13.22 -1.32
CA SER A 192 -0.33 -14.54 -1.73
C SER A 192 0.57 -14.96 -0.59
N ALA A 193 0.27 -16.13 -0.01
CA ALA A 193 0.97 -16.60 1.16
C ALA A 193 2.46 -16.38 0.89
N VAL A 194 3.08 -15.51 1.71
CA VAL A 194 4.50 -15.17 1.57
C VAL A 194 5.28 -16.47 1.43
N LYS A 195 6.12 -16.56 0.41
CA LYS A 195 6.88 -17.78 0.08
C LYS A 195 8.37 -17.52 0.23
N VAL A 196 9.11 -18.58 0.41
CA VAL A 196 10.58 -18.52 0.38
C VAL A 196 11.03 -18.00 -1.00
N GLY A 197 11.93 -17.03 -0.98
CA GLY A 197 12.42 -16.36 -2.17
C GLY A 197 11.67 -15.06 -2.53
N ASP A 198 10.50 -14.80 -1.96
CA ASP A 198 9.79 -13.56 -2.19
C ASP A 198 10.61 -12.36 -1.71
N ILE A 199 10.53 -11.27 -2.45
CA ILE A 199 11.00 -9.97 -2.00
C ILE A 199 9.83 -9.29 -1.29
N VAL A 200 10.04 -8.89 -0.05
CA VAL A 200 9.00 -8.33 0.81
C VAL A 200 9.39 -6.96 1.36
N LYS A 201 8.40 -6.12 1.53
CA LYS A 201 8.48 -4.85 2.25
C LYS A 201 7.80 -4.99 3.60
N LEU A 202 8.40 -4.41 4.63
CA LEU A 202 7.85 -4.37 5.99
C LEU A 202 6.84 -3.23 6.13
N ALA A 203 5.73 -3.50 6.81
CA ALA A 203 4.80 -2.47 7.23
C ALA A 203 5.47 -1.49 8.22
N SER A 204 5.06 -0.23 8.25
CA SER A 204 5.61 0.79 9.14
C SER A 204 5.49 0.44 10.63
N ASN A 205 4.41 -0.26 11.00
CA ASN A 205 4.13 -0.75 12.35
C ASN A 205 4.68 -2.15 12.62
N ALA A 206 5.48 -2.74 11.71
CA ALA A 206 6.04 -4.06 11.90
C ALA A 206 6.93 -4.14 13.14
N VAL A 207 6.85 -5.29 13.82
CA VAL A 207 7.74 -5.70 14.91
C VAL A 207 8.33 -7.07 14.57
N TYR A 208 9.47 -7.40 15.14
CA TYR A 208 10.00 -8.77 15.06
C TYR A 208 9.01 -9.76 15.68
N TYR A 209 9.10 -11.03 15.31
CA TYR A 209 8.17 -12.07 15.73
C TYR A 209 8.01 -12.18 17.26
N GLY A 210 9.04 -11.81 18.02
CA GLY A 210 9.02 -11.71 19.49
C GLY A 210 8.53 -10.36 20.05
N GLY A 211 7.93 -9.47 19.24
CA GLY A 211 7.39 -8.18 19.68
C GLY A 211 8.41 -7.03 19.78
N LYS A 212 9.70 -7.28 19.59
CA LYS A 212 10.74 -6.26 19.62
C LYS A 212 10.62 -5.30 18.43
N ALA A 213 10.82 -4.01 18.66
CA ALA A 213 10.76 -2.98 17.61
C ALA A 213 11.81 -3.24 16.50
N ILE A 214 11.37 -3.07 15.23
CA ILE A 214 12.25 -3.14 14.07
C ILE A 214 12.82 -1.74 13.80
N PRO A 215 14.16 -1.60 13.69
CA PRO A 215 14.79 -0.33 13.37
C PRO A 215 14.30 0.28 12.05
N GLY A 216 14.22 1.61 11.96
CA GLY A 216 13.72 2.32 10.79
C GLY A 216 14.47 1.97 9.49
N TRP A 217 15.79 1.80 9.55
CA TRP A 217 16.59 1.44 8.38
C TRP A 217 16.25 0.05 7.82
N VAL A 218 15.80 -0.88 8.67
CA VAL A 218 15.32 -2.21 8.24
C VAL A 218 13.96 -2.07 7.54
N LYS A 219 13.05 -1.25 8.08
CA LYS A 219 11.74 -0.99 7.48
C LYS A 219 11.82 -0.24 6.14
N ALA A 220 12.88 0.52 5.92
CA ALA A 220 13.10 1.29 4.70
C ALA A 220 13.58 0.44 3.51
N LYS A 221 13.91 -0.83 3.72
CA LYS A 221 14.46 -1.73 2.70
C LYS A 221 13.48 -2.85 2.35
N ASN A 222 13.66 -3.42 1.16
CA ASN A 222 13.03 -4.66 0.74
C ASN A 222 13.94 -5.84 1.11
N TRP A 223 13.34 -6.96 1.51
CA TRP A 223 14.04 -8.12 2.03
C TRP A 223 13.64 -9.40 1.32
N ILE A 224 14.58 -10.31 1.15
CA ILE A 224 14.33 -11.65 0.61
C ILE A 224 13.90 -12.56 1.75
N VAL A 225 12.82 -13.29 1.57
CA VAL A 225 12.30 -14.27 2.52
C VAL A 225 13.10 -15.56 2.40
N ARG A 226 13.73 -15.97 3.49
CA ARG A 226 14.53 -17.20 3.57
C ARG A 226 13.74 -18.43 4.01
N GLU A 227 12.76 -18.25 4.89
CA GLU A 227 11.99 -19.32 5.52
C GLU A 227 10.58 -18.85 5.80
N VAL A 228 9.59 -19.73 5.66
CA VAL A 228 8.20 -19.49 6.09
C VAL A 228 7.68 -20.74 6.79
N VAL A 229 7.19 -20.57 8.02
CA VAL A 229 6.52 -21.62 8.80
C VAL A 229 5.28 -21.01 9.46
N GLY A 230 4.11 -21.39 8.97
CA GLY A 230 2.83 -20.79 9.39
C GLY A 230 2.80 -19.29 9.12
N ASP A 231 2.60 -18.48 10.15
CA ASP A 231 2.59 -17.02 10.09
C ASP A 231 3.95 -16.37 10.38
N ARG A 232 4.99 -17.17 10.58
CA ARG A 232 6.37 -16.74 10.81
C ARG A 232 7.18 -16.81 9.52
N ALA A 233 7.74 -15.68 9.08
CA ALA A 233 8.70 -15.61 7.99
C ALA A 233 10.05 -15.09 8.49
N VAL A 234 11.14 -15.60 7.96
CA VAL A 234 12.49 -15.09 8.22
C VAL A 234 12.92 -14.25 7.03
N ILE A 235 13.14 -12.95 7.25
CA ILE A 235 13.75 -12.05 6.28
C ILE A 235 15.28 -12.07 6.47
N ASP A 236 16.01 -12.24 5.39
CA ASP A 236 17.46 -12.49 5.45
C ASP A 236 18.27 -11.36 4.78
N LYS A 237 18.37 -11.37 3.47
CA LYS A 237 19.17 -10.40 2.71
C LYS A 237 18.30 -9.28 2.18
N SER A 238 18.82 -8.05 2.21
CA SER A 238 18.18 -6.94 1.50
C SER A 238 18.23 -7.18 -0.02
N GLN A 239 17.23 -6.66 -0.76
CA GLN A 239 17.13 -6.81 -2.21
C GLN A 239 18.40 -6.30 -2.93
N ASP A 240 19.05 -5.26 -2.41
CA ASP A 240 20.29 -4.71 -2.93
C ASP A 240 21.56 -5.54 -2.55
N GLY A 241 21.38 -6.63 -1.81
CA GLY A 241 22.45 -7.53 -1.37
C GLY A 241 23.41 -6.96 -0.32
N ARG A 242 23.22 -5.69 0.11
CA ARG A 242 24.18 -4.98 0.98
C ARG A 242 24.02 -5.28 2.47
N ASN A 243 22.89 -5.82 2.87
CA ASN A 243 22.58 -6.10 4.28
C ASN A 243 22.03 -7.53 4.45
N ALA A 244 22.35 -8.14 5.59
CA ALA A 244 21.79 -9.42 6.02
C ALA A 244 21.40 -9.32 7.49
N ILE A 245 20.17 -9.76 7.85
CA ILE A 245 19.66 -9.66 9.23
C ILE A 245 19.11 -10.96 9.77
N CYS A 246 18.74 -11.93 8.95
CA CYS A 246 18.22 -13.24 9.33
C CYS A 246 17.21 -13.19 10.48
N SER A 247 16.19 -12.36 10.36
CA SER A 247 15.30 -12.01 11.47
C SER A 247 13.85 -12.47 11.22
N PRO A 248 13.18 -13.10 12.21
CA PRO A 248 11.80 -13.54 12.07
C PRO A 248 10.82 -12.39 12.24
N VAL A 249 9.80 -12.35 11.38
CA VAL A 249 8.68 -11.41 11.41
C VAL A 249 7.37 -12.16 11.14
N ASN A 250 6.24 -11.60 11.57
CA ASN A 250 4.94 -12.18 11.23
C ASN A 250 4.57 -11.82 9.79
N THR A 251 4.10 -12.77 9.00
CA THR A 251 3.71 -12.60 7.59
C THR A 251 2.67 -11.50 7.39
N LYS A 252 1.83 -11.20 8.39
CA LYS A 252 0.87 -10.09 8.36
C LYS A 252 1.50 -8.70 8.17
N TYR A 253 2.79 -8.57 8.48
CA TYR A 253 3.56 -7.32 8.30
C TYR A 253 4.33 -7.26 6.99
N LEU A 254 4.22 -8.30 6.16
CA LEU A 254 4.97 -8.42 4.92
C LEU A 254 4.05 -8.20 3.72
N THR A 255 4.45 -7.28 2.85
CA THR A 255 3.87 -7.11 1.53
C THR A 255 4.87 -7.64 0.51
N VAL A 256 4.47 -8.61 -0.31
CA VAL A 256 5.29 -9.11 -1.41
C VAL A 256 5.44 -7.97 -2.43
N VAL A 257 6.67 -7.55 -2.67
CA VAL A 257 7.01 -6.53 -3.66
C VAL A 257 7.54 -7.27 -4.87
N ASN A 258 6.65 -7.73 -5.75
CA ASN A 258 7.09 -8.19 -7.06
C ASN A 258 7.77 -7.01 -7.76
N ALA A 259 9.04 -7.16 -8.11
CA ALA A 259 9.67 -6.25 -9.05
C ALA A 259 8.72 -6.13 -10.24
N ALA A 260 8.46 -4.88 -10.67
CA ALA A 260 7.62 -4.61 -11.82
C ALA A 260 7.90 -5.65 -12.90
N SER A 261 6.86 -6.36 -13.31
CA SER A 261 6.95 -7.31 -14.42
C SER A 261 7.48 -6.55 -15.62
N THR A 262 8.76 -6.72 -15.90
CA THR A 262 9.21 -6.62 -17.28
C THR A 262 8.30 -7.52 -18.10
N PRO A 263 7.88 -7.10 -19.31
CA PRO A 263 7.12 -7.96 -20.21
C PRO A 263 7.77 -9.34 -20.27
N PRO A 264 7.03 -10.44 -20.44
CA PRO A 264 7.63 -11.76 -20.44
C PRO A 264 8.75 -11.78 -21.48
N GLU A 265 9.97 -11.69 -21.02
CA GLU A 265 11.13 -12.03 -21.83
C GLU A 265 10.91 -13.51 -22.17
N THR A 266 10.75 -13.80 -23.44
CA THR A 266 10.71 -15.18 -23.95
C THR A 266 11.80 -15.94 -23.21
N ALA A 267 11.42 -16.96 -22.45
CA ALA A 267 12.30 -17.68 -21.53
C ALA A 267 13.64 -17.96 -22.22
N TRP A 268 14.68 -17.21 -21.82
CA TRP A 268 16.01 -17.38 -22.39
C TRP A 268 16.49 -18.78 -22.11
N THR A 269 16.73 -19.51 -23.19
CA THR A 269 17.32 -20.84 -23.11
C THR A 269 18.83 -20.71 -23.32
N PRO A 270 19.64 -21.02 -22.29
CA PRO A 270 21.09 -20.94 -22.38
C PRO A 270 21.60 -21.84 -23.48
N LYS A 271 22.48 -21.29 -24.35
CA LYS A 271 23.10 -22.02 -25.46
C LYS A 271 24.62 -21.79 -25.49
N VAL A 272 25.31 -22.70 -26.16
CA VAL A 272 26.74 -22.56 -26.39
C VAL A 272 27.02 -21.21 -27.07
N GLY A 273 28.02 -20.51 -26.54
CA GLY A 273 28.39 -19.16 -27.00
C GLY A 273 27.87 -18.02 -26.13
N ASP A 274 26.83 -18.25 -25.33
CA ASP A 274 26.27 -17.20 -24.48
C ASP A 274 27.25 -16.77 -23.39
N THR A 275 27.32 -15.46 -23.17
CA THR A 275 27.96 -14.87 -21.99
C THR A 275 26.98 -14.85 -20.82
N VAL A 276 27.44 -15.31 -19.67
CA VAL A 276 26.63 -15.46 -18.47
C VAL A 276 27.31 -14.85 -17.25
N MET A 277 26.53 -14.43 -16.28
CA MET A 277 27.00 -14.13 -14.94
C MET A 277 26.88 -15.41 -14.10
N PHE A 278 28.00 -16.08 -13.85
CA PHE A 278 28.06 -17.25 -12.98
C PHE A 278 27.98 -16.78 -11.51
N ASN A 279 27.00 -17.27 -10.79
CA ASN A 279 26.68 -16.91 -9.40
C ASN A 279 27.01 -18.04 -8.43
N GLY A 280 27.42 -19.21 -8.94
CA GLY A 280 27.82 -20.36 -8.12
C GLY A 280 29.22 -20.21 -7.54
N ASN A 281 29.57 -21.13 -6.65
CA ASN A 281 30.90 -21.21 -6.03
C ASN A 281 31.61 -22.54 -6.26
N THR A 282 31.01 -23.42 -7.07
CA THR A 282 31.57 -24.73 -7.40
C THR A 282 31.32 -25.10 -8.86
N HIS A 283 32.19 -25.92 -9.43
CA HIS A 283 32.03 -26.58 -10.72
C HIS A 283 32.48 -28.06 -10.62
N TYR A 284 32.19 -28.84 -11.65
CA TYR A 284 32.53 -30.25 -11.75
C TYR A 284 33.41 -30.52 -12.99
N SER A 285 34.27 -31.54 -12.91
CA SER A 285 35.18 -31.92 -14.03
C SER A 285 34.43 -32.61 -15.18
N SER A 286 33.23 -33.14 -14.94
CA SER A 286 32.37 -33.72 -15.98
C SER A 286 30.89 -33.40 -15.70
N SER A 287 30.04 -33.53 -16.73
CA SER A 287 28.59 -33.30 -16.63
C SER A 287 27.87 -34.24 -15.64
N ASN A 288 28.46 -35.35 -15.24
CA ASN A 288 27.96 -36.30 -14.25
C ASN A 288 28.90 -36.46 -13.05
N GLY A 289 29.88 -35.60 -12.89
CA GLY A 289 30.88 -35.62 -11.82
C GLY A 289 30.25 -35.53 -10.42
N SER A 290 30.80 -36.26 -9.47
CA SER A 290 30.35 -36.23 -8.07
C SER A 290 31.21 -35.31 -7.20
N ARG A 291 32.41 -34.98 -7.62
CA ARG A 291 33.36 -34.14 -6.87
C ARG A 291 33.27 -32.67 -7.31
N ALA A 292 32.80 -31.83 -6.42
CA ALA A 292 32.76 -30.40 -6.61
C ALA A 292 34.17 -29.77 -6.41
N VAL A 293 34.50 -28.82 -7.25
CA VAL A 293 35.73 -28.02 -7.16
C VAL A 293 35.33 -26.56 -6.90
N SER A 294 35.93 -25.93 -5.92
CA SER A 294 35.60 -24.55 -5.55
C SER A 294 36.06 -23.56 -6.64
N CYS A 295 35.25 -22.58 -6.93
CA CYS A 295 35.56 -21.49 -7.84
C CYS A 295 34.86 -20.19 -7.41
N ARG A 296 35.25 -19.08 -7.99
CA ARG A 296 34.66 -17.76 -7.73
C ARG A 296 33.60 -17.41 -8.78
N PRO A 297 32.50 -16.72 -8.38
CA PRO A 297 31.52 -16.17 -9.30
C PRO A 297 32.08 -15.06 -10.19
N GLY A 298 31.37 -14.74 -11.28
CA GLY A 298 31.74 -13.68 -12.22
C GLY A 298 31.34 -14.01 -13.63
N LYS A 299 31.79 -13.20 -14.62
CA LYS A 299 31.47 -13.39 -16.03
C LYS A 299 32.15 -14.64 -16.60
N ALA A 300 31.36 -15.47 -17.27
CA ALA A 300 31.80 -16.70 -17.91
C ALA A 300 31.07 -16.90 -19.25
N LYS A 301 31.58 -17.83 -20.07
CA LYS A 301 31.00 -18.20 -21.37
C LYS A 301 30.54 -19.66 -21.32
N ILE A 302 29.35 -19.97 -21.84
CA ILE A 302 28.91 -21.33 -22.05
C ILE A 302 29.66 -21.90 -23.23
N THR A 303 30.44 -22.96 -23.03
CA THR A 303 31.25 -23.57 -24.09
C THR A 303 30.72 -24.92 -24.54
N GLN A 304 29.97 -25.61 -23.70
CA GLN A 304 29.30 -26.87 -24.04
C GLN A 304 27.98 -27.02 -23.25
N THR A 305 27.05 -27.80 -23.79
CA THR A 305 25.84 -28.27 -23.11
C THR A 305 25.75 -29.78 -23.26
N TYR A 306 25.26 -30.47 -22.21
CA TYR A 306 25.09 -31.90 -22.22
C TYR A 306 23.87 -32.32 -21.35
N ASN A 307 23.18 -33.33 -21.74
CA ASN A 307 22.05 -33.84 -20.94
C ASN A 307 22.57 -34.72 -19.78
N GLY A 308 23.07 -34.07 -18.74
CA GLY A 308 23.64 -34.66 -17.55
C GLY A 308 23.22 -33.94 -16.28
N LYS A 309 23.72 -34.42 -15.14
CA LYS A 309 23.43 -33.83 -13.81
C LYS A 309 23.86 -32.35 -13.75
N HIS A 310 24.97 -32.00 -14.40
CA HIS A 310 25.52 -30.65 -14.51
C HIS A 310 25.52 -30.25 -15.99
N PRO A 311 24.44 -29.65 -16.52
CA PRO A 311 24.21 -29.61 -17.98
C PRO A 311 24.99 -28.55 -18.74
N TYR A 312 25.69 -27.61 -18.10
CA TYR A 312 26.36 -26.52 -18.76
C TYR A 312 27.85 -26.48 -18.40
N HIS A 313 28.72 -26.46 -19.40
CA HIS A 313 30.15 -26.23 -19.21
C HIS A 313 30.46 -24.74 -19.34
N LEU A 314 30.99 -24.14 -18.29
CA LEU A 314 31.37 -22.73 -18.22
C LEU A 314 32.88 -22.58 -18.23
N VAL A 315 33.32 -21.55 -18.95
CA VAL A 315 34.71 -21.10 -18.95
C VAL A 315 34.77 -19.62 -18.59
N ARG A 316 35.61 -19.27 -17.62
CA ARG A 316 35.83 -17.88 -17.18
C ARG A 316 36.19 -16.96 -18.36
N ILE A 317 35.73 -15.73 -18.30
CA ILE A 317 36.20 -14.64 -19.20
C ILE A 317 37.31 -13.89 -18.47
N ILE A 318 38.43 -13.65 -19.15
CA ILE A 318 39.56 -12.90 -18.60
C ILE A 318 39.09 -11.50 -18.22
N GLY A 319 39.39 -11.05 -17.01
CA GLY A 319 38.90 -9.77 -16.45
C GLY A 319 37.48 -9.83 -15.92
N GLY A 320 36.75 -10.95 -16.06
CA GLY A 320 35.34 -11.11 -15.62
C GLY A 320 35.16 -11.52 -14.18
N GLY A 321 36.23 -11.69 -13.39
CA GLY A 321 36.16 -12.05 -11.95
C GLY A 321 35.96 -13.54 -11.65
N ALA A 322 35.34 -14.31 -12.56
CA ALA A 322 35.10 -15.73 -12.37
C ALA A 322 36.41 -16.55 -12.46
N THR A 323 36.43 -17.68 -11.73
CA THR A 323 37.45 -18.72 -11.90
C THR A 323 36.89 -20.05 -12.36
N VAL A 324 35.61 -20.10 -12.72
CA VAL A 324 34.92 -21.30 -13.19
C VAL A 324 35.56 -21.84 -14.48
N TYR A 325 35.82 -23.15 -14.50
CA TYR A 325 36.24 -23.91 -15.66
C TYR A 325 35.74 -25.35 -15.52
N GLY A 326 34.52 -25.59 -15.92
CA GLY A 326 33.89 -26.91 -15.78
C GLY A 326 32.38 -26.88 -15.83
N TRP A 327 31.79 -28.00 -15.50
CA TRP A 327 30.35 -28.23 -15.56
C TRP A 327 29.64 -27.67 -14.32
N VAL A 328 28.48 -27.08 -14.52
CA VAL A 328 27.69 -26.43 -13.45
C VAL A 328 26.22 -26.79 -13.54
N ASP A 329 25.51 -26.64 -12.42
CA ASP A 329 24.10 -26.93 -12.31
C ASP A 329 23.23 -25.86 -13.00
N LYS A 330 22.06 -26.27 -13.45
CA LYS A 330 21.02 -25.37 -13.93
C LYS A 330 20.65 -24.39 -12.81
N GLY A 331 20.59 -23.08 -13.13
CA GLY A 331 20.23 -22.05 -12.15
C GLY A 331 21.42 -21.44 -11.40
N THR A 332 22.68 -21.91 -11.63
CA THR A 332 23.87 -21.30 -11.03
C THR A 332 24.41 -20.10 -11.80
N PHE A 333 23.73 -19.66 -12.85
CA PHE A 333 24.10 -18.50 -13.65
C PHE A 333 22.87 -17.82 -14.26
N THR A 334 23.02 -16.56 -14.63
CA THR A 334 22.03 -15.72 -15.32
C THR A 334 22.62 -15.17 -16.61
N LYS A 335 21.79 -14.67 -17.52
CA LYS A 335 22.25 -13.91 -18.71
C LYS A 335 23.10 -12.73 -18.24
N ALA A 336 24.26 -12.49 -18.85
CA ALA A 336 25.16 -11.40 -18.47
C ALA A 336 24.76 -10.07 -19.09
#